data_3fd5d3341c9ae40d3773d8f74e3a5807
#
_entry.id   3fd5d3341c9ae40d3773d8f74e3a5807
#
_cell.length_a   1.000
_cell.length_b   1.000
_cell.length_c   1.000
_cell.angle_alpha   90.00
_cell.angle_beta   90.00
_cell.angle_gamma   90.00
#
_symmetry.space_group_name_H-M   'P 1'
#
loop_
_entity.id
_entity.type
_entity.pdbx_description
1 polymer ?
#
loop_
_entity_poly.entity_id
_entity_poly.type
_entity_poly.pdbx_seq_one_letter_code
_entity_poly.pdbx_strand_id
1 'polypeptide(L)'
;AQTNALAAAGCEIIRYAVLDEADAYAIKTLKTKVSIPIVADIHFSPRLAVLAVENGADKLRINPGNIGGEKEIALVADCIKAHHIPVRVGANTGSIEKQFFARYGRSAQALAESALYNAAILEKHGVSDIVLSVKASDVPLTVEAYSMLPSLCDYPLHVGVTEAGSKADGVIKSAVGIGSLLLRCIGDTVRVSLTDDSIEEVYAAKRILRACGLDKDYIEVVSCPTCGRCRWNSMALAEKVKEFVASYKKRGKVAVMGCVVNGPGEAKDADLGLSLIHISEPTRQE
;
A
#
# COMPACT_ATOMS: atom_id res chain seq x y z
N ALA A 1 10.95 -8.05 -17.12
CA ALA A 1 11.37 -8.99 -16.06
C ALA A 1 10.88 -8.51 -14.70
N GLN A 2 11.28 -7.33 -14.21
CA GLN A 2 10.95 -6.81 -12.87
C GLN A 2 9.43 -6.74 -12.62
N THR A 3 8.65 -6.20 -13.55
CA THR A 3 7.18 -6.08 -13.40
C THR A 3 6.49 -7.42 -13.19
N ASN A 4 6.92 -8.45 -13.93
CA ASN A 4 6.34 -9.79 -13.78
C ASN A 4 6.72 -10.42 -12.44
N ALA A 5 7.93 -10.16 -11.94
CA ALA A 5 8.35 -10.59 -10.61
C ALA A 5 7.51 -9.91 -9.51
N LEU A 6 7.26 -8.60 -9.64
CA LEU A 6 6.39 -7.86 -8.71
C LEU A 6 4.94 -8.36 -8.74
N ALA A 7 4.39 -8.62 -9.93
CA ALA A 7 3.04 -9.18 -10.07
C ALA A 7 2.96 -10.60 -9.45
N ALA A 8 3.98 -11.44 -9.67
CA ALA A 8 4.07 -12.77 -9.06
C ALA A 8 4.19 -12.71 -7.53
N ALA A 9 4.84 -11.67 -6.98
CA ALA A 9 4.90 -11.41 -5.54
C ALA A 9 3.58 -10.90 -4.94
N GLY A 10 2.58 -10.58 -5.80
CA GLY A 10 1.26 -10.12 -5.38
C GLY A 10 1.07 -8.61 -5.46
N CYS A 11 1.88 -7.90 -6.25
CA CYS A 11 1.61 -6.52 -6.61
C CYS A 11 0.38 -6.48 -7.51
N GLU A 12 -0.60 -5.65 -7.15
CA GLU A 12 -1.88 -5.54 -7.87
C GLU A 12 -1.93 -4.34 -8.80
N ILE A 13 -1.15 -3.30 -8.53
CA ILE A 13 -1.05 -2.08 -9.35
C ILE A 13 0.41 -1.65 -9.38
N ILE A 14 0.97 -1.41 -10.55
CA ILE A 14 2.35 -0.95 -10.68
C ILE A 14 2.43 0.50 -11.14
N ARG A 15 3.41 1.25 -10.60
CA ARG A 15 3.65 2.63 -10.97
C ARG A 15 5.03 2.80 -11.62
N TYR A 16 5.04 3.48 -12.77
CA TYR A 16 6.26 3.88 -13.45
C TYR A 16 6.42 5.39 -13.48
N ALA A 17 7.61 5.89 -13.21
CA ALA A 17 7.96 7.27 -13.50
C ALA A 17 8.08 7.44 -15.02
N VAL A 18 7.51 8.50 -15.55
CA VAL A 18 7.60 8.87 -16.96
C VAL A 18 8.36 10.19 -17.02
N LEU A 19 9.64 10.10 -17.36
CA LEU A 19 10.57 11.23 -17.35
C LEU A 19 10.72 11.85 -18.74
N ASP A 20 10.53 11.06 -19.79
CA ASP A 20 10.62 11.46 -21.18
C ASP A 20 9.61 10.71 -22.06
N GLU A 21 9.65 10.99 -23.38
CA GLU A 21 8.75 10.36 -24.35
C GLU A 21 9.04 8.86 -24.53
N ALA A 22 10.29 8.43 -24.38
CA ALA A 22 10.64 7.02 -24.50
C ALA A 22 9.98 6.19 -23.39
N ASP A 23 9.95 6.71 -22.16
CA ASP A 23 9.24 6.11 -21.04
C ASP A 23 7.72 6.01 -21.33
N ALA A 24 7.13 7.08 -21.86
CA ALA A 24 5.70 7.09 -22.23
C ALA A 24 5.39 6.05 -23.31
N TYR A 25 6.20 5.94 -24.35
CA TYR A 25 6.04 4.91 -25.40
C TYR A 25 6.28 3.49 -24.87
N ALA A 26 7.17 3.32 -23.87
CA ALA A 26 7.43 2.01 -23.27
C ALA A 26 6.19 1.43 -22.59
N ILE A 27 5.24 2.24 -22.14
CA ILE A 27 3.97 1.80 -21.53
C ILE A 27 3.23 0.85 -22.48
N LYS A 28 3.14 1.17 -23.76
CA LYS A 28 2.50 0.32 -24.77
C LYS A 28 3.11 -1.09 -24.83
N THR A 29 4.42 -1.16 -24.78
CA THR A 29 5.13 -2.45 -24.75
C THR A 29 4.93 -3.19 -23.42
N LEU A 30 4.89 -2.46 -22.30
CA LEU A 30 4.64 -3.05 -20.99
C LEU A 30 3.24 -3.65 -20.91
N LYS A 31 2.23 -2.95 -21.42
CA LYS A 31 0.82 -3.43 -21.45
C LYS A 31 0.65 -4.79 -22.17
N THR A 32 1.48 -5.10 -23.14
CA THR A 32 1.44 -6.42 -23.79
C THR A 32 2.08 -7.55 -22.97
N LYS A 33 2.85 -7.21 -21.93
CA LYS A 33 3.67 -8.16 -21.17
C LYS A 33 3.23 -8.33 -19.72
N VAL A 34 2.32 -7.49 -19.24
CA VAL A 34 1.84 -7.49 -17.85
C VAL A 34 0.33 -7.44 -17.80
N SER A 35 -0.26 -8.13 -16.83
CA SER A 35 -1.71 -8.20 -16.64
C SER A 35 -2.24 -7.22 -15.59
N ILE A 36 -1.34 -6.60 -14.80
CA ILE A 36 -1.74 -5.67 -13.74
C ILE A 36 -1.81 -4.23 -14.28
N PRO A 37 -2.69 -3.38 -13.72
CA PRO A 37 -2.80 -1.98 -14.11
C PRO A 37 -1.50 -1.19 -13.94
N ILE A 38 -1.26 -0.29 -14.89
CA ILE A 38 -0.08 0.58 -14.95
C ILE A 38 -0.48 2.01 -14.61
N VAL A 39 0.16 2.58 -13.60
CA VAL A 39 0.06 4.00 -13.23
C VAL A 39 1.24 4.77 -13.79
N ALA A 40 1.00 5.76 -14.63
CA ALA A 40 2.04 6.67 -15.09
C ALA A 40 2.21 7.82 -14.09
N ASP A 41 3.42 7.99 -13.58
CA ASP A 41 3.78 9.04 -12.61
C ASP A 41 4.40 10.22 -13.35
N ILE A 42 3.62 11.28 -13.52
CA ILE A 42 3.99 12.48 -14.25
C ILE A 42 4.28 13.61 -13.26
N HIS A 43 5.45 14.22 -13.39
CA HIS A 43 5.85 15.29 -12.48
C HIS A 43 5.54 16.70 -12.97
N PHE A 44 5.86 17.02 -14.24
CA PHE A 44 5.81 18.40 -14.72
C PHE A 44 5.23 18.58 -16.13
N SER A 45 5.25 17.57 -16.98
CA SER A 45 4.92 17.74 -18.39
C SER A 45 3.50 17.27 -18.73
N PRO A 46 2.59 18.18 -19.14
CA PRO A 46 1.26 17.81 -19.62
C PRO A 46 1.31 16.94 -20.86
N ARG A 47 2.31 17.16 -21.74
CA ARG A 47 2.52 16.36 -22.94
C ARG A 47 2.83 14.91 -22.62
N LEU A 48 3.68 14.66 -21.61
CA LEU A 48 3.99 13.29 -21.17
C LEU A 48 2.77 12.62 -20.53
N ALA A 49 1.91 13.39 -19.84
CA ALA A 49 0.67 12.85 -19.29
C ALA A 49 -0.24 12.34 -20.42
N VAL A 50 -0.50 13.15 -21.44
CA VAL A 50 -1.31 12.77 -22.60
C VAL A 50 -0.69 11.56 -23.31
N LEU A 51 0.61 11.62 -23.61
CA LEU A 51 1.32 10.55 -24.31
C LEU A 51 1.28 9.22 -23.54
N ALA A 52 1.41 9.24 -22.20
CA ALA A 52 1.31 8.05 -21.38
C ALA A 52 -0.09 7.42 -21.44
N VAL A 53 -1.13 8.24 -21.43
CA VAL A 53 -2.53 7.76 -21.55
C VAL A 53 -2.79 7.16 -22.93
N GLU A 54 -2.39 7.84 -24.00
CA GLU A 54 -2.52 7.35 -25.38
C GLU A 54 -1.77 6.02 -25.61
N ASN A 55 -0.70 5.78 -24.85
CA ASN A 55 0.05 4.51 -24.87
C ASN A 55 -0.50 3.45 -23.89
N GLY A 56 -1.64 3.71 -23.25
CA GLY A 56 -2.39 2.71 -22.50
C GLY A 56 -2.10 2.68 -21.00
N ALA A 57 -1.67 3.78 -20.39
CA ALA A 57 -1.67 3.90 -18.93
C ALA A 57 -3.10 3.77 -18.39
N ASP A 58 -3.28 2.97 -17.33
CA ASP A 58 -4.59 2.73 -16.71
C ASP A 58 -4.95 3.79 -15.68
N LYS A 59 -3.99 4.58 -15.26
CA LYS A 59 -4.14 5.66 -14.27
C LYS A 59 -3.01 6.65 -14.39
N LEU A 60 -3.29 7.92 -14.14
CA LEU A 60 -2.25 8.95 -13.96
C LEU A 60 -2.01 9.21 -12.48
N ARG A 61 -0.77 9.55 -12.15
CA ARG A 61 -0.44 10.24 -10.91
C ARG A 61 0.15 11.59 -11.27
N ILE A 62 -0.48 12.65 -10.82
CA ILE A 62 -0.05 14.02 -11.04
C ILE A 62 -0.20 14.86 -9.78
N ASN A 63 0.46 16.01 -9.77
CA ASN A 63 0.10 17.13 -8.92
C ASN A 63 -0.27 18.27 -9.85
N PRO A 64 -1.54 18.68 -9.96
CA PRO A 64 -1.98 19.76 -10.86
C PRO A 64 -1.18 21.04 -10.71
N GLY A 65 -0.79 21.40 -9.47
CA GLY A 65 0.04 22.58 -9.22
C GLY A 65 1.44 22.57 -9.87
N ASN A 66 1.90 21.39 -10.35
CA ASN A 66 3.20 21.25 -11.01
C ASN A 66 3.09 21.04 -12.53
N ILE A 67 1.90 20.76 -13.04
CA ILE A 67 1.68 20.41 -14.46
C ILE A 67 1.74 21.66 -15.37
N GLY A 68 1.42 22.83 -14.83
CA GLY A 68 1.41 24.08 -15.59
C GLY A 68 0.22 24.96 -15.24
N GLY A 69 -0.20 25.79 -16.17
CA GLY A 69 -1.34 26.70 -16.00
C GLY A 69 -2.68 26.04 -16.37
N GLU A 70 -3.72 26.87 -16.42
CA GLU A 70 -5.11 26.45 -16.69
C GLU A 70 -5.26 25.65 -17.99
N LYS A 71 -4.53 26.06 -19.06
CA LYS A 71 -4.60 25.40 -20.37
C LYS A 71 -3.99 23.99 -20.34
N GLU A 72 -2.88 23.85 -19.66
CA GLU A 72 -2.16 22.58 -19.51
C GLU A 72 -2.99 21.60 -18.66
N ILE A 73 -3.59 22.10 -17.60
CA ILE A 73 -4.48 21.30 -16.75
C ILE A 73 -5.72 20.85 -17.53
N ALA A 74 -6.34 21.77 -18.30
CA ALA A 74 -7.49 21.45 -19.15
C ALA A 74 -7.15 20.35 -20.17
N LEU A 75 -5.99 20.43 -20.82
CA LEU A 75 -5.52 19.43 -21.78
C LEU A 75 -5.42 18.04 -21.15
N VAL A 76 -4.81 17.94 -19.97
CA VAL A 76 -4.67 16.66 -19.24
C VAL A 76 -6.02 16.16 -18.77
N ALA A 77 -6.88 17.04 -18.27
CA ALA A 77 -8.23 16.68 -17.82
C ALA A 77 -9.10 16.15 -18.97
N ASP A 78 -9.04 16.79 -20.13
CA ASP A 78 -9.77 16.33 -21.32
C ASP A 78 -9.28 14.96 -21.79
N CYS A 79 -7.98 14.71 -21.75
CA CYS A 79 -7.40 13.40 -22.04
C CYS A 79 -7.86 12.34 -21.05
N ILE A 80 -7.84 12.61 -19.73
CA ILE A 80 -8.33 11.72 -18.67
C ILE A 80 -9.79 11.34 -18.91
N LYS A 81 -10.65 12.31 -19.21
CA LYS A 81 -12.09 12.09 -19.48
C LYS A 81 -12.32 11.28 -20.74
N ALA A 82 -11.61 11.58 -21.83
CA ALA A 82 -11.73 10.89 -23.10
C ALA A 82 -11.36 9.40 -23.00
N HIS A 83 -10.42 9.04 -22.13
CA HIS A 83 -9.97 7.66 -21.93
C HIS A 83 -10.59 6.99 -20.70
N HIS A 84 -11.44 7.67 -19.95
CA HIS A 84 -12.12 7.16 -18.75
C HIS A 84 -11.15 6.53 -17.74
N ILE A 85 -10.02 7.17 -17.49
CA ILE A 85 -9.03 6.68 -16.52
C ILE A 85 -9.04 7.49 -15.23
N PRO A 86 -8.81 6.86 -14.08
CA PRO A 86 -8.70 7.56 -12.81
C PRO A 86 -7.38 8.35 -12.71
N VAL A 87 -7.39 9.37 -11.87
CA VAL A 87 -6.20 10.16 -11.56
C VAL A 87 -5.92 10.18 -10.07
N ARG A 88 -4.65 10.04 -9.69
CA ARG A 88 -4.22 10.23 -8.31
C ARG A 88 -3.53 11.56 -8.12
N VAL A 89 -4.10 12.37 -7.24
CA VAL A 89 -3.50 13.61 -6.74
C VAL A 89 -2.68 13.29 -5.50
N GLY A 90 -1.41 13.70 -5.50
CA GLY A 90 -0.47 13.39 -4.42
C GLY A 90 0.14 14.65 -3.82
N ALA A 91 -0.18 14.95 -2.57
CA ALA A 91 0.54 15.94 -1.77
C ALA A 91 1.59 15.27 -0.88
N ASN A 92 2.79 15.83 -0.87
CA ASN A 92 3.87 15.44 0.04
C ASN A 92 4.37 16.69 0.77
N THR A 93 4.99 16.51 1.93
CA THR A 93 5.53 17.63 2.73
C THR A 93 6.51 18.53 1.97
N GLY A 94 7.20 18.01 0.95
CA GLY A 94 8.11 18.77 0.10
C GLY A 94 7.43 19.48 -1.08
N SER A 95 6.13 19.25 -1.33
CA SER A 95 5.38 19.80 -2.48
C SER A 95 4.10 20.53 -2.08
N ILE A 96 4.00 20.95 -0.82
CA ILE A 96 2.89 21.78 -0.34
C ILE A 96 3.00 23.16 -1.00
N GLU A 97 1.91 23.69 -1.54
CA GLU A 97 1.86 25.02 -2.16
C GLU A 97 2.17 26.11 -1.12
N LYS A 98 2.86 27.16 -1.57
CA LYS A 98 3.34 28.26 -0.72
C LYS A 98 2.23 28.89 0.14
N GLN A 99 1.01 28.98 -0.38
CA GLN A 99 -0.13 29.55 0.34
C GLN A 99 -0.53 28.72 1.56
N PHE A 100 -0.55 27.38 1.45
CA PHE A 100 -0.88 26.49 2.58
C PHE A 100 0.28 26.40 3.56
N PHE A 101 1.51 26.36 3.04
CA PHE A 101 2.69 26.39 3.89
C PHE A 101 2.79 27.68 4.72
N ALA A 102 2.50 28.85 4.11
CA ALA A 102 2.50 30.13 4.79
C ALA A 102 1.42 30.23 5.88
N ARG A 103 0.26 29.58 5.67
CA ARG A 103 -0.87 29.62 6.59
C ARG A 103 -0.76 28.60 7.74
N TYR A 104 -0.30 27.39 7.45
CA TYR A 104 -0.36 26.26 8.38
C TYR A 104 1.00 25.65 8.69
N GLY A 105 2.07 26.14 8.07
CA GLY A 105 3.40 25.54 8.19
C GLY A 105 3.47 24.13 7.65
N ARG A 106 4.36 23.33 8.20
CA ARG A 106 4.50 21.91 7.88
C ARG A 106 3.57 21.09 8.81
N SER A 107 2.31 21.02 8.45
CA SER A 107 1.27 20.41 9.29
C SER A 107 0.40 19.43 8.50
N ALA A 108 -0.37 18.62 9.21
CA ALA A 108 -1.36 17.71 8.65
C ALA A 108 -2.43 18.47 7.87
N GLN A 109 -2.86 19.63 8.40
CA GLN A 109 -3.83 20.48 7.74
C GLN A 109 -3.30 21.03 6.41
N ALA A 110 -2.02 21.48 6.35
CA ALA A 110 -1.42 21.95 5.11
C ALA A 110 -1.41 20.85 4.02
N LEU A 111 -1.12 19.61 4.40
CA LEU A 111 -1.14 18.47 3.48
C LEU A 111 -2.56 18.16 2.98
N ALA A 112 -3.55 18.15 3.86
CA ALA A 112 -4.94 17.87 3.51
C ALA A 112 -5.49 18.97 2.58
N GLU A 113 -5.32 20.23 2.95
CA GLU A 113 -5.77 21.40 2.16
C GLU A 113 -5.11 21.43 0.78
N SER A 114 -3.79 21.15 0.69
CA SER A 114 -3.06 21.05 -0.58
C SER A 114 -3.65 19.95 -1.48
N ALA A 115 -3.93 18.77 -0.94
CA ALA A 115 -4.52 17.68 -1.71
C ALA A 115 -5.92 18.01 -2.21
N LEU A 116 -6.77 18.56 -1.36
CA LEU A 116 -8.14 18.97 -1.70
C LEU A 116 -8.16 20.11 -2.73
N TYR A 117 -7.28 21.10 -2.59
CA TYR A 117 -7.14 22.17 -3.55
C TYR A 117 -6.79 21.66 -4.95
N ASN A 118 -5.83 20.74 -5.04
CA ASN A 118 -5.43 20.14 -6.31
C ASN A 118 -6.54 19.23 -6.89
N ALA A 119 -7.32 18.55 -6.08
CA ALA A 119 -8.50 17.79 -6.53
C ALA A 119 -9.56 18.74 -7.10
N ALA A 120 -9.87 19.82 -6.41
CA ALA A 120 -10.84 20.81 -6.85
C ALA A 120 -10.48 21.46 -8.18
N ILE A 121 -9.18 21.62 -8.50
CA ILE A 121 -8.73 22.08 -9.82
C ILE A 121 -9.17 21.09 -10.91
N LEU A 122 -8.99 19.79 -10.70
CA LEU A 122 -9.39 18.76 -11.66
C LEU A 122 -10.91 18.65 -11.80
N GLU A 123 -11.65 18.79 -10.67
CA GLU A 123 -13.11 18.79 -10.68
C GLU A 123 -13.70 19.93 -11.51
N LYS A 124 -13.10 21.14 -11.46
CA LYS A 124 -13.50 22.27 -12.33
C LYS A 124 -13.42 21.93 -13.82
N HIS A 125 -12.52 21.01 -14.19
CA HIS A 125 -12.39 20.51 -15.56
C HIS A 125 -13.21 19.23 -15.80
N GLY A 126 -14.08 18.84 -14.86
CA GLY A 126 -15.01 17.71 -15.00
C GLY A 126 -14.38 16.33 -14.80
N VAL A 127 -13.26 16.24 -14.12
CA VAL A 127 -12.66 14.97 -13.71
C VAL A 127 -13.23 14.57 -12.35
N SER A 128 -13.84 13.38 -12.26
CA SER A 128 -14.49 12.88 -11.03
C SER A 128 -13.77 11.67 -10.42
N ASP A 129 -13.09 10.85 -11.23
CA ASP A 129 -12.36 9.68 -10.73
C ASP A 129 -11.00 10.06 -10.14
N ILE A 130 -11.05 10.64 -8.95
CA ILE A 130 -9.88 11.17 -8.23
C ILE A 130 -9.57 10.28 -7.03
N VAL A 131 -8.29 9.99 -6.83
CA VAL A 131 -7.74 9.33 -5.63
C VAL A 131 -6.79 10.30 -4.95
N LEU A 132 -6.87 10.44 -3.63
CA LEU A 132 -5.98 11.31 -2.89
C LEU A 132 -4.85 10.55 -2.21
N SER A 133 -3.71 11.21 -2.08
CA SER A 133 -2.64 10.75 -1.21
C SER A 133 -1.93 11.93 -0.54
N VAL A 134 -1.80 11.87 0.79
CA VAL A 134 -1.11 12.85 1.63
C VAL A 134 -0.03 12.14 2.43
N LYS A 135 1.23 12.33 2.05
CA LYS A 135 2.34 11.54 2.59
C LYS A 135 3.42 12.42 3.19
N ALA A 136 3.94 11.98 4.32
CA ALA A 136 5.15 12.51 4.94
C ALA A 136 6.12 11.37 5.29
N SER A 137 7.37 11.71 5.58
CA SER A 137 8.35 10.79 6.17
C SER A 137 8.14 10.61 7.67
N ASP A 138 7.44 11.56 8.29
CA ASP A 138 7.00 11.51 9.68
C ASP A 138 5.68 10.73 9.80
N VAL A 139 5.68 9.69 10.62
CA VAL A 139 4.54 8.78 10.77
C VAL A 139 3.35 9.44 11.47
N PRO A 140 3.52 10.11 12.63
CA PRO A 140 2.44 10.84 13.28
C PRO A 140 1.77 11.85 12.35
N LEU A 141 2.55 12.67 11.67
CA LEU A 141 2.04 13.67 10.72
C LEU A 141 1.26 13.00 9.56
N THR A 142 1.75 11.87 9.03
CA THR A 142 1.07 11.11 7.99
C THR A 142 -0.28 10.60 8.49
N VAL A 143 -0.31 9.97 9.66
CA VAL A 143 -1.55 9.41 10.25
C VAL A 143 -2.56 10.52 10.53
N GLU A 144 -2.12 11.65 11.08
CA GLU A 144 -2.98 12.81 11.34
C GLU A 144 -3.59 13.35 10.04
N ALA A 145 -2.76 13.58 8.99
CA ALA A 145 -3.23 14.12 7.72
C ALA A 145 -4.28 13.22 7.05
N TYR A 146 -4.04 11.89 6.99
CA TYR A 146 -5.03 10.97 6.45
C TYR A 146 -6.28 10.86 7.32
N SER A 147 -6.17 10.99 8.65
CA SER A 147 -7.32 10.91 9.56
C SER A 147 -8.29 12.09 9.41
N MET A 148 -7.83 13.21 8.85
CA MET A 148 -8.67 14.37 8.57
C MET A 148 -9.52 14.20 7.31
N LEU A 149 -9.01 13.50 6.29
CA LEU A 149 -9.63 13.43 4.96
C LEU A 149 -11.05 12.85 4.95
N PRO A 150 -11.40 11.78 5.68
CA PRO A 150 -12.75 11.22 5.65
C PRO A 150 -13.86 12.19 6.11
N SER A 151 -13.52 13.23 6.87
CA SER A 151 -14.47 14.28 7.27
C SER A 151 -14.54 15.43 6.26
N LEU A 152 -13.65 15.48 5.28
CA LEU A 152 -13.50 16.56 4.33
C LEU A 152 -13.87 16.16 2.89
N CYS A 153 -13.83 14.87 2.57
CA CYS A 153 -14.12 14.37 1.21
C CYS A 153 -14.40 12.86 1.21
N ASP A 154 -15.03 12.39 0.13
CA ASP A 154 -15.35 10.97 -0.11
C ASP A 154 -14.40 10.31 -1.12
N TYR A 155 -13.26 10.93 -1.45
CA TYR A 155 -12.30 10.35 -2.39
C TYR A 155 -11.61 9.11 -1.83
N PRO A 156 -11.40 8.06 -2.66
CA PRO A 156 -10.53 6.94 -2.29
C PRO A 156 -9.12 7.41 -1.92
N LEU A 157 -8.54 6.77 -0.91
CA LEU A 157 -7.26 7.16 -0.34
C LEU A 157 -6.16 6.16 -0.67
N HIS A 158 -5.04 6.67 -1.19
CA HIS A 158 -3.83 5.88 -1.42
C HIS A 158 -2.83 6.13 -0.30
N VAL A 159 -2.80 5.23 0.68
CA VAL A 159 -2.02 5.41 1.91
C VAL A 159 -0.58 4.88 1.81
N GLY A 160 0.29 5.49 2.56
CA GLY A 160 1.70 5.10 2.67
C GLY A 160 2.53 6.13 3.39
N VAL A 161 3.69 5.71 3.88
CA VAL A 161 4.74 6.59 4.42
C VAL A 161 5.78 6.78 3.32
N THR A 162 6.21 8.02 3.05
CA THR A 162 7.26 8.29 2.07
C THR A 162 8.63 8.28 2.75
N GLU A 163 9.67 7.90 2.00
CA GLU A 163 11.05 7.94 2.51
C GLU A 163 11.21 7.20 3.85
N ALA A 164 10.61 6.01 3.96
CA ALA A 164 10.60 5.29 5.22
C ALA A 164 11.99 4.79 5.67
N GLY A 165 12.96 4.71 4.74
CA GLY A 165 14.34 4.33 5.02
C GLY A 165 14.67 2.89 4.66
N SER A 166 15.68 2.32 5.33
CA SER A 166 16.14 0.95 5.13
C SER A 166 15.02 -0.07 5.36
N LYS A 167 15.18 -1.29 4.84
CA LYS A 167 14.22 -2.38 5.05
C LYS A 167 13.85 -2.57 6.51
N ALA A 168 14.84 -2.57 7.41
CA ALA A 168 14.63 -2.80 8.83
C ALA A 168 13.71 -1.72 9.46
N ASP A 169 14.08 -0.45 9.32
CA ASP A 169 13.35 0.66 9.91
C ASP A 169 12.10 1.03 9.11
N GLY A 170 12.21 0.97 7.79
CA GLY A 170 11.14 1.37 6.86
C GLY A 170 9.93 0.46 6.95
N VAL A 171 10.12 -0.85 7.17
CA VAL A 171 9.01 -1.79 7.40
C VAL A 171 8.26 -1.45 8.69
N ILE A 172 8.99 -1.12 9.77
CA ILE A 172 8.37 -0.72 11.06
C ILE A 172 7.59 0.57 10.90
N LYS A 173 8.19 1.61 10.31
CA LYS A 173 7.50 2.90 10.06
C LYS A 173 6.25 2.71 9.20
N SER A 174 6.36 1.92 8.13
CA SER A 174 5.24 1.63 7.24
C SER A 174 4.15 0.83 7.95
N ALA A 175 4.52 -0.16 8.77
CA ALA A 175 3.56 -0.96 9.53
C ALA A 175 2.79 -0.09 10.53
N VAL A 176 3.47 0.80 11.25
CA VAL A 176 2.81 1.73 12.18
C VAL A 176 1.92 2.72 11.43
N GLY A 177 2.44 3.38 10.39
CA GLY A 177 1.69 4.40 9.65
C GLY A 177 0.50 3.84 8.88
N ILE A 178 0.75 2.86 8.01
CA ILE A 178 -0.31 2.23 7.19
C ILE A 178 -1.26 1.43 8.09
N GLY A 179 -0.74 0.63 9.02
CA GLY A 179 -1.54 -0.19 9.91
C GLY A 179 -2.50 0.63 10.78
N SER A 180 -2.04 1.76 11.34
CA SER A 180 -2.88 2.67 12.12
C SER A 180 -4.08 3.20 11.32
N LEU A 181 -3.90 3.46 10.03
CA LEU A 181 -4.96 3.94 9.14
C LEU A 181 -5.91 2.81 8.76
N LEU A 182 -5.38 1.67 8.33
CA LEU A 182 -6.20 0.53 7.90
C LEU A 182 -7.08 -0.03 9.02
N LEU A 183 -6.61 -0.06 10.27
CA LEU A 183 -7.40 -0.46 11.45
C LEU A 183 -8.52 0.51 11.77
N ARG A 184 -8.49 1.73 11.22
CA ARG A 184 -9.57 2.73 11.30
C ARG A 184 -10.42 2.79 10.02
N CYS A 185 -10.29 1.80 9.13
CA CYS A 185 -10.96 1.75 7.83
C CYS A 185 -10.60 2.95 6.92
N ILE A 186 -9.39 3.48 7.04
CA ILE A 186 -8.86 4.58 6.21
C ILE A 186 -7.83 4.01 5.24
N GLY A 187 -8.12 4.09 3.94
CA GLY A 187 -7.24 3.68 2.86
C GLY A 187 -7.78 2.55 2.00
N ASP A 188 -7.73 2.76 0.68
CA ASP A 188 -8.25 1.86 -0.35
C ASP A 188 -7.13 1.17 -1.11
N THR A 189 -5.98 1.82 -1.20
CA THR A 189 -4.75 1.25 -1.76
C THR A 189 -3.55 1.62 -0.91
N VAL A 190 -2.54 0.76 -0.89
CA VAL A 190 -1.34 0.95 -0.06
C VAL A 190 -0.06 0.95 -0.89
N ARG A 191 0.95 1.69 -0.43
CA ARG A 191 2.32 1.59 -0.93
C ARG A 191 3.31 1.69 0.22
N VAL A 192 4.16 0.70 0.34
CA VAL A 192 5.36 0.75 1.17
C VAL A 192 6.49 1.39 0.33
N SER A 193 7.36 2.17 0.95
CA SER A 193 8.49 2.84 0.30
C SER A 193 9.77 2.55 1.08
N LEU A 194 10.63 1.71 0.51
CA LEU A 194 11.89 1.27 1.13
C LEU A 194 13.09 1.67 0.28
N THR A 195 14.23 1.81 0.94
CA THR A 195 15.54 1.88 0.27
C THR A 195 16.07 0.44 0.12
N ASP A 196 15.41 -0.32 -0.76
CA ASP A 196 15.69 -1.75 -1.03
C ASP A 196 15.09 -2.16 -2.39
N ASP A 197 15.18 -3.45 -2.75
CA ASP A 197 14.49 -3.97 -3.94
C ASP A 197 12.98 -3.77 -3.81
N SER A 198 12.35 -3.35 -4.90
CA SER A 198 10.91 -3.07 -4.95
C SER A 198 10.04 -4.30 -4.59
N ILE A 199 10.57 -5.51 -4.73
CA ILE A 199 9.86 -6.73 -4.33
C ILE A 199 9.65 -6.81 -2.82
N GLU A 200 10.58 -6.24 -2.04
CA GLU A 200 10.50 -6.18 -0.58
C GLU A 200 9.39 -5.22 -0.12
N GLU A 201 9.11 -4.18 -0.90
CA GLU A 201 7.96 -3.30 -0.66
C GLU A 201 6.64 -4.06 -0.76
N VAL A 202 6.51 -4.98 -1.75
CA VAL A 202 5.32 -5.82 -1.93
C VAL A 202 5.16 -6.80 -0.76
N TYR A 203 6.25 -7.47 -0.37
CA TYR A 203 6.21 -8.39 0.77
C TYR A 203 5.86 -7.67 2.07
N ALA A 204 6.42 -6.49 2.31
CA ALA A 204 6.10 -5.68 3.49
C ALA A 204 4.62 -5.25 3.47
N ALA A 205 4.10 -4.78 2.33
CA ALA A 205 2.69 -4.41 2.18
C ALA A 205 1.75 -5.59 2.48
N LYS A 206 2.02 -6.77 1.92
CA LYS A 206 1.25 -7.99 2.19
C LYS A 206 1.27 -8.37 3.68
N ARG A 207 2.42 -8.26 4.34
CA ARG A 207 2.54 -8.51 5.79
C ARG A 207 1.71 -7.52 6.62
N ILE A 208 1.70 -6.25 6.24
CA ILE A 208 0.88 -5.23 6.91
C ILE A 208 -0.62 -5.54 6.73
N LEU A 209 -1.05 -5.86 5.50
CA LEU A 209 -2.43 -6.22 5.21
C LEU A 209 -2.88 -7.45 6.01
N ARG A 210 -2.03 -8.48 6.12
CA ARG A 210 -2.26 -9.67 6.95
C ARG A 210 -2.41 -9.31 8.44
N ALA A 211 -1.49 -8.51 8.96
CA ALA A 211 -1.54 -8.06 10.35
C ALA A 211 -2.79 -7.24 10.67
N CYS A 212 -3.36 -6.55 9.68
CA CYS A 212 -4.63 -5.82 9.79
C CYS A 212 -5.88 -6.69 9.50
N GLY A 213 -5.71 -7.98 9.18
CA GLY A 213 -6.83 -8.89 8.85
C GLY A 213 -7.48 -8.64 7.49
N LEU A 214 -6.82 -7.90 6.61
CA LEU A 214 -7.34 -7.50 5.28
C LEU A 214 -6.92 -8.43 4.15
N ASP A 215 -5.78 -9.12 4.26
CA ASP A 215 -5.40 -10.22 3.37
C ASP A 215 -5.98 -11.52 3.95
N LYS A 216 -6.95 -12.12 3.26
CA LYS A 216 -7.66 -13.32 3.73
C LYS A 216 -7.18 -14.60 3.05
N ASP A 217 -6.32 -14.50 2.05
CA ASP A 217 -5.86 -15.63 1.25
C ASP A 217 -4.54 -16.20 1.77
N TYR A 218 -4.41 -16.35 3.09
CA TYR A 218 -3.22 -16.94 3.70
C TYR A 218 -3.58 -17.73 4.96
N ILE A 219 -2.66 -18.63 5.35
CA ILE A 219 -2.71 -19.34 6.61
C ILE A 219 -1.82 -18.62 7.62
N GLU A 220 -2.43 -18.13 8.70
CA GLU A 220 -1.72 -17.51 9.80
C GLU A 220 -1.04 -18.61 10.65
N VAL A 221 0.26 -18.45 10.90
CA VAL A 221 0.99 -19.31 11.83
C VAL A 221 1.30 -18.54 13.11
N VAL A 222 0.56 -18.85 14.16
CA VAL A 222 0.80 -18.31 15.49
C VAL A 222 1.74 -19.26 16.24
N SER A 223 2.84 -18.73 16.76
CA SER A 223 3.82 -19.52 17.50
C SER A 223 4.09 -18.93 18.87
N CYS A 224 4.21 -19.81 19.84
CA CYS A 224 4.57 -19.44 21.21
C CYS A 224 6.01 -18.90 21.25
N PRO A 225 6.30 -17.79 21.97
CA PRO A 225 7.67 -17.39 22.23
C PRO A 225 8.38 -18.46 23.06
N THR A 226 9.66 -18.71 22.74
CA THR A 226 10.50 -19.70 23.43
C THR A 226 10.89 -19.19 24.83
N CYS A 227 9.93 -19.18 25.75
CA CYS A 227 10.18 -18.87 27.17
C CYS A 227 10.71 -20.11 27.92
N GLY A 228 11.14 -19.93 29.19
CA GLY A 228 11.67 -21.03 30.03
C GLY A 228 10.72 -22.21 30.26
N ARG A 229 9.45 -22.12 29.85
CA ARG A 229 8.47 -23.21 29.89
C ARG A 229 8.43 -24.06 28.62
N CYS A 230 9.07 -23.59 27.54
CA CYS A 230 9.15 -24.35 26.29
C CYS A 230 10.19 -25.47 26.42
N ARG A 231 9.77 -26.71 26.23
CA ARG A 231 10.63 -27.89 26.43
C ARG A 231 11.18 -28.48 25.13
N TRP A 232 10.90 -27.86 23.99
CA TRP A 232 11.34 -28.31 22.68
C TRP A 232 11.52 -27.13 21.70
N ASN A 233 12.13 -27.37 20.57
CA ASN A 233 12.40 -26.32 19.59
C ASN A 233 11.16 -25.99 18.76
N SER A 234 10.21 -25.28 19.38
CA SER A 234 8.96 -24.82 18.73
C SER A 234 9.22 -23.82 17.60
N MET A 235 10.34 -23.09 17.64
CA MET A 235 10.74 -22.12 16.64
C MET A 235 11.04 -22.80 15.31
N ALA A 236 11.83 -23.88 15.34
CA ALA A 236 12.19 -24.63 14.12
C ALA A 236 10.94 -25.29 13.48
N LEU A 237 9.98 -25.75 14.28
CA LEU A 237 8.73 -26.29 13.75
C LEU A 237 7.86 -25.16 13.16
N ALA A 238 7.76 -24.02 13.83
CA ALA A 238 6.99 -22.87 13.33
C ALA A 238 7.49 -22.40 11.97
N GLU A 239 8.82 -22.32 11.76
CA GLU A 239 9.40 -21.96 10.46
C GLU A 239 9.06 -23.01 9.38
N LYS A 240 9.22 -24.30 9.66
CA LYS A 240 8.82 -25.37 8.73
C LYS A 240 7.31 -25.31 8.38
N VAL A 241 6.47 -25.03 9.36
CA VAL A 241 5.02 -24.87 9.13
C VAL A 241 4.75 -23.65 8.27
N LYS A 242 5.42 -22.50 8.52
CA LYS A 242 5.30 -21.31 7.67
C LYS A 242 5.69 -21.59 6.23
N GLU A 243 6.82 -22.28 6.02
CA GLU A 243 7.27 -22.67 4.68
C GLU A 243 6.26 -23.58 3.99
N PHE A 244 5.75 -24.58 4.71
CA PHE A 244 4.77 -25.53 4.19
C PHE A 244 3.47 -24.84 3.78
N VAL A 245 2.93 -23.95 4.62
CA VAL A 245 1.65 -23.27 4.35
C VAL A 245 1.78 -22.09 3.39
N ALA A 246 2.97 -21.60 3.07
CA ALA A 246 3.19 -20.41 2.26
C ALA A 246 2.57 -20.49 0.84
N SER A 247 2.46 -21.70 0.28
CA SER A 247 1.88 -21.94 -1.04
C SER A 247 0.35 -22.03 -1.05
N TYR A 248 -0.28 -22.16 0.12
CA TYR A 248 -1.72 -22.32 0.23
C TYR A 248 -2.42 -20.94 0.20
N LYS A 249 -3.24 -20.72 -0.80
CA LYS A 249 -4.12 -19.54 -0.93
C LYS A 249 -5.48 -19.84 -0.27
N LYS A 250 -5.49 -20.03 1.03
CA LYS A 250 -6.71 -20.30 1.81
C LYS A 250 -6.59 -19.61 3.15
N ARG A 251 -7.70 -19.12 3.66
CA ARG A 251 -7.78 -18.61 5.02
C ARG A 251 -7.68 -19.77 6.01
N GLY A 252 -6.83 -19.63 7.01
CA GLY A 252 -6.69 -20.57 8.10
C GLY A 252 -5.75 -20.06 9.17
N LYS A 253 -5.76 -20.71 10.33
CA LYS A 253 -4.90 -20.40 11.47
C LYS A 253 -4.29 -21.69 12.00
N VAL A 254 -2.96 -21.75 12.05
CA VAL A 254 -2.21 -22.86 12.65
C VAL A 254 -1.49 -22.35 13.89
N ALA A 255 -1.71 -23.00 15.02
CA ALA A 255 -1.04 -22.70 16.29
C ALA A 255 0.11 -23.68 16.54
N VAL A 256 1.34 -23.19 16.71
CA VAL A 256 2.51 -24.00 17.07
C VAL A 256 2.92 -23.63 18.49
N MET A 257 2.58 -24.53 19.45
CA MET A 257 2.65 -24.23 20.87
C MET A 257 3.72 -25.05 21.60
N GLY A 258 4.52 -24.35 22.42
CA GLY A 258 5.68 -24.92 23.12
C GLY A 258 5.43 -25.30 24.59
N CYS A 259 4.30 -24.95 25.20
CA CYS A 259 4.02 -25.25 26.61
C CYS A 259 2.53 -25.50 26.91
N VAL A 260 2.27 -26.20 28.01
CA VAL A 260 0.90 -26.59 28.46
C VAL A 260 0.06 -25.39 28.93
N VAL A 261 0.67 -24.25 29.21
CA VAL A 261 -0.04 -23.09 29.79
C VAL A 261 -0.81 -22.31 28.68
N ASN A 262 -0.14 -21.92 27.62
CA ASN A 262 -0.77 -21.14 26.53
C ASN A 262 -1.26 -22.05 25.39
N GLY A 263 -0.69 -23.26 25.29
CA GLY A 263 -1.00 -24.20 24.20
C GLY A 263 -2.48 -24.46 24.01
N PRO A 264 -3.21 -24.88 25.07
CA PRO A 264 -4.64 -25.21 24.96
C PRO A 264 -5.50 -24.00 24.55
N GLY A 265 -5.18 -22.81 25.07
CA GLY A 265 -5.92 -21.56 24.75
C GLY A 265 -5.77 -21.17 23.29
N GLU A 266 -4.54 -21.01 22.83
CA GLU A 266 -4.24 -20.59 21.45
C GLU A 266 -4.62 -21.67 20.42
N ALA A 267 -4.46 -22.96 20.77
CA ALA A 267 -4.86 -24.05 19.87
C ALA A 267 -6.38 -24.14 19.72
N LYS A 268 -7.14 -23.72 20.72
CA LYS A 268 -8.61 -23.73 20.68
C LYS A 268 -9.16 -22.73 19.65
N ASP A 269 -8.46 -21.61 19.45
CA ASP A 269 -8.84 -20.56 18.51
C ASP A 269 -8.20 -20.74 17.13
N ALA A 270 -7.52 -21.86 16.89
CA ALA A 270 -6.88 -22.20 15.63
C ALA A 270 -7.59 -23.38 14.95
N ASP A 271 -7.52 -23.41 13.61
CA ASP A 271 -8.04 -24.53 12.82
C ASP A 271 -7.20 -25.80 13.02
N LEU A 272 -5.90 -25.64 13.33
CA LEU A 272 -4.98 -26.72 13.61
C LEU A 272 -4.00 -26.31 14.72
N GLY A 273 -3.91 -27.11 15.78
CA GLY A 273 -2.94 -26.96 16.85
C GLY A 273 -1.82 -27.99 16.75
N LEU A 274 -0.56 -27.55 16.77
CA LEU A 274 0.62 -28.40 16.82
C LEU A 274 1.34 -28.20 18.15
N SER A 275 1.51 -29.30 18.91
CA SER A 275 2.27 -29.29 20.17
C SER A 275 2.94 -30.65 20.36
N LEU A 276 4.19 -30.63 20.85
CA LEU A 276 4.91 -31.87 21.20
C LEU A 276 4.93 -32.15 22.72
N ILE A 277 4.02 -31.59 23.49
CA ILE A 277 4.04 -31.65 24.95
C ILE A 277 3.31 -32.86 25.48
N HIS A 278 2.23 -33.29 24.83
CA HIS A 278 1.52 -34.51 25.02
C HIS A 278 0.95 -34.99 23.70
N ILE A 279 1.13 -36.27 23.38
CA ILE A 279 0.35 -36.98 22.36
C ILE A 279 -0.96 -37.39 23.07
N SER A 280 -1.86 -36.44 23.29
CA SER A 280 -3.24 -36.78 23.54
C SER A 280 -3.95 -36.70 22.19
N GLU A 281 -4.58 -37.78 21.78
CA GLU A 281 -5.41 -37.80 20.58
C GLU A 281 -6.40 -36.64 20.61
N PRO A 282 -6.66 -35.99 19.44
CA PRO A 282 -7.71 -35.01 19.36
C PRO A 282 -9.03 -35.72 19.71
N THR A 283 -9.56 -35.46 20.88
CA THR A 283 -10.96 -35.79 21.19
C THR A 283 -11.80 -34.98 20.21
N ARG A 284 -12.24 -35.62 19.13
CA ARG A 284 -13.36 -35.19 18.32
C ARG A 284 -14.55 -35.14 19.29
N GLN A 285 -14.93 -33.95 19.71
CA GLN A 285 -16.26 -33.76 20.29
C GLN A 285 -17.23 -33.76 19.10
N GLU A 286 -18.08 -34.75 19.08
CA GLU A 286 -19.24 -34.86 18.21
C GLU A 286 -20.20 -33.66 18.41
#